data_549920ea041c7fe9edd657ddf80e64cb
#
_entry.id   549920ea041c7fe9edd657ddf80e64cb
#
_cell.length_a   1.000
_cell.length_b   1.000
_cell.length_c   1.000
_cell.angle_alpha   90.00
_cell.angle_beta   90.00
_cell.angle_gamma   90.00
#
_symmetry.space_group_name_H-M   'P 1'
#
loop_
_entity.id
_entity.type
_entity.pdbx_description
1 polymer ?
#
loop_
_entity_poly.entity_id
_entity_poly.type
_entity_poly.pdbx_seq_one_letter_code
_entity_poly.pdbx_strand_id
1 'polypeptide(L)'
;TLRNSSAASDVYKRQTLNTALKVIVTRLNAQAANIFLINNKTKKFECIASLNQDYLDEYQLDLKDGVMGKAIEQRKCIRVGNVRKDIREIAEFYFDLDNKTNFTTYSVLCAPLIAANDCIGVIHCLNKKTDDKLFIEDDRKLLELLSTPAALAIRNAKMAQEMVEQNKMQKEVEIVGEIQKSLLSSNKKEPFPLAGINIPAKVVSGDFYNFNDLGNGKYGFSVADVSGKGIKSSLLMSKASSLYSYLSKTNFSPANLLTQLNNEICETISRGMFVTMLIGIYDRNLKELTLSSAGHEPPIILNQQNEFSNFNEAGPPLGIVLSLIHISEPTRPSQ
;
A
#
# COMPACT_ATOMS: atom_id res chain seq x y z
N THR A 1 10.23 -15.85 7.48
CA THR A 1 8.89 -16.11 8.05
C THR A 1 7.74 -15.49 7.22
N LEU A 2 7.94 -14.39 6.51
CA LEU A 2 6.91 -13.72 5.69
C LEU A 2 6.58 -14.45 4.38
N ARG A 3 7.54 -15.12 3.74
CA ARG A 3 7.29 -15.96 2.55
C ARG A 3 6.45 -17.21 2.85
N ASN A 4 6.54 -17.76 4.05
CA ASN A 4 5.81 -18.98 4.43
C ASN A 4 4.31 -18.75 4.72
N SER A 5 3.89 -17.55 5.14
CA SER A 5 2.47 -17.28 5.42
C SER A 5 1.64 -17.05 4.14
N SER A 6 2.23 -16.44 3.12
CA SER A 6 1.62 -16.28 1.79
C SER A 6 1.46 -17.64 1.09
N ALA A 7 2.51 -18.46 1.08
CA ALA A 7 2.46 -19.80 0.50
C ALA A 7 1.43 -20.73 1.19
N ALA A 8 1.32 -20.68 2.52
CA ALA A 8 0.33 -21.46 3.26
C ALA A 8 -1.12 -21.04 2.96
N SER A 9 -1.37 -19.73 2.80
CA SER A 9 -2.68 -19.20 2.40
C SER A 9 -3.06 -19.63 0.98
N ASP A 10 -2.11 -19.62 0.05
CA ASP A 10 -2.35 -20.01 -1.34
C ASP A 10 -2.58 -21.53 -1.46
N VAL A 11 -1.87 -22.35 -0.68
CA VAL A 11 -2.10 -23.81 -0.59
C VAL A 11 -3.50 -24.12 -0.04
N TYR A 12 -3.92 -23.44 1.01
CA TYR A 12 -5.26 -23.63 1.60
C TYR A 12 -6.38 -23.26 0.62
N LYS A 13 -6.22 -22.17 -0.14
CA LYS A 13 -7.18 -21.78 -1.19
C LYS A 13 -7.28 -22.83 -2.29
N ARG A 14 -6.14 -23.29 -2.82
CA ARG A 14 -6.11 -24.34 -3.84
C ARG A 14 -6.80 -25.61 -3.34
N GLN A 15 -6.59 -26.01 -2.09
CA GLN A 15 -7.27 -27.16 -1.51
C GLN A 15 -8.79 -27.00 -1.44
N THR A 16 -9.28 -25.85 -1.01
CA THR A 16 -10.72 -25.57 -0.92
C THR A 16 -11.38 -25.53 -2.30
N LEU A 17 -10.74 -24.87 -3.26
CA LEU A 17 -11.23 -24.79 -4.65
C LEU A 17 -11.18 -26.16 -5.36
N ASN A 18 -10.12 -26.93 -5.15
CA ASN A 18 -10.04 -28.30 -5.67
C ASN A 18 -11.10 -29.21 -5.07
N THR A 19 -11.47 -29.01 -3.80
CA THR A 19 -12.58 -29.73 -3.18
C THR A 19 -13.91 -29.39 -3.83
N ALA A 20 -14.16 -28.10 -4.09
CA ALA A 20 -15.36 -27.66 -4.84
C ALA A 20 -15.38 -28.21 -6.27
N LEU A 21 -14.24 -28.19 -6.97
CA LEU A 21 -14.13 -28.79 -8.30
C LEU A 21 -14.41 -30.28 -8.29
N LYS A 22 -13.94 -31.04 -7.28
CA LYS A 22 -14.24 -32.48 -7.13
C LYS A 22 -15.74 -32.73 -7.05
N VAL A 23 -16.47 -31.92 -6.30
CA VAL A 23 -17.94 -32.02 -6.20
C VAL A 23 -18.57 -31.77 -7.57
N ILE A 24 -18.15 -30.70 -8.27
CA ILE A 24 -18.66 -30.34 -9.60
C ILE A 24 -18.38 -31.47 -10.61
N VAL A 25 -17.13 -31.95 -10.69
CA VAL A 25 -16.71 -33.03 -11.59
C VAL A 25 -17.52 -34.29 -11.33
N THR A 26 -17.71 -34.65 -10.05
CA THR A 26 -18.49 -35.84 -9.68
C THR A 26 -19.94 -35.70 -10.05
N ARG A 27 -20.57 -34.57 -9.77
CA ARG A 27 -22.00 -34.35 -10.05
C ARG A 27 -22.31 -34.25 -11.53
N LEU A 28 -21.43 -33.62 -12.30
CA LEU A 28 -21.55 -33.50 -13.75
C LEU A 28 -21.04 -34.75 -14.49
N ASN A 29 -20.41 -35.69 -13.78
CA ASN A 29 -19.68 -36.81 -14.36
C ASN A 29 -18.72 -36.37 -15.48
N ALA A 30 -17.95 -35.29 -15.19
CA ALA A 30 -16.99 -34.71 -16.12
C ALA A 30 -15.62 -35.42 -15.99
N GLN A 31 -14.79 -35.38 -17.04
CA GLN A 31 -13.43 -35.92 -17.00
C GLN A 31 -12.47 -34.98 -16.30
N ALA A 32 -12.55 -33.67 -16.59
CA ALA A 32 -11.75 -32.62 -16.01
C ALA A 32 -12.56 -31.36 -15.75
N ALA A 33 -12.09 -30.52 -14.84
CA ALA A 33 -12.62 -29.19 -14.63
C ALA A 33 -11.55 -28.22 -14.09
N ASN A 34 -11.71 -26.95 -14.47
CA ASN A 34 -10.81 -25.88 -14.13
C ASN A 34 -11.60 -24.67 -13.64
N ILE A 35 -11.02 -23.89 -12.73
CA ILE A 35 -11.49 -22.55 -12.37
C ILE A 35 -10.45 -21.54 -12.85
N PHE A 36 -10.91 -20.64 -13.71
CA PHE A 36 -10.12 -19.50 -14.15
C PHE A 36 -10.71 -18.22 -13.55
N LEU A 37 -9.85 -17.37 -13.00
CA LEU A 37 -10.22 -16.01 -12.59
C LEU A 37 -9.66 -14.98 -13.57
N ILE A 38 -10.32 -13.85 -13.63
CA ILE A 38 -9.88 -12.70 -14.41
C ILE A 38 -8.85 -11.92 -13.59
N ASN A 39 -7.63 -11.83 -14.12
CA ASN A 39 -6.65 -10.91 -13.59
C ASN A 39 -6.92 -9.50 -14.11
N ASN A 40 -7.33 -8.60 -13.21
CA ASN A 40 -7.69 -7.23 -13.56
C ASN A 40 -6.51 -6.39 -14.06
N LYS A 41 -5.26 -6.77 -13.73
CA LYS A 41 -4.05 -6.06 -14.15
C LYS A 41 -3.62 -6.46 -15.56
N THR A 42 -3.56 -7.77 -15.82
CA THR A 42 -3.11 -8.31 -17.12
C THR A 42 -4.23 -8.43 -18.13
N LYS A 43 -5.51 -8.38 -17.69
CA LYS A 43 -6.71 -8.63 -18.51
C LYS A 43 -6.70 -10.03 -19.18
N LYS A 44 -6.17 -11.01 -18.44
CA LYS A 44 -6.10 -12.41 -18.89
C LYS A 44 -6.76 -13.33 -17.87
N PHE A 45 -7.04 -14.55 -18.31
CA PHE A 45 -7.44 -15.63 -17.43
C PHE A 45 -6.24 -16.21 -16.70
N GLU A 46 -6.40 -16.48 -15.41
CA GLU A 46 -5.45 -17.21 -14.56
C GLU A 46 -6.12 -18.46 -14.03
N CYS A 47 -5.52 -19.63 -14.24
CA CYS A 47 -6.00 -20.89 -13.68
C CYS A 47 -5.63 -20.91 -12.18
N ILE A 48 -6.65 -20.95 -11.31
CA ILE A 48 -6.46 -20.99 -9.86
C ILE A 48 -6.71 -22.38 -9.26
N ALA A 49 -7.42 -23.23 -9.97
CA ALA A 49 -7.67 -24.62 -9.58
C ALA A 49 -7.91 -25.47 -10.83
N SER A 50 -7.33 -26.66 -10.84
CA SER A 50 -7.45 -27.63 -11.92
C SER A 50 -7.63 -29.04 -11.36
N LEU A 51 -8.51 -29.82 -11.96
CA LEU A 51 -8.72 -31.22 -11.62
C LEU A 51 -8.63 -32.07 -12.87
N ASN A 52 -7.72 -33.07 -12.83
CA ASN A 52 -7.47 -34.03 -13.93
C ASN A 52 -6.94 -33.39 -15.23
N GLN A 53 -6.36 -32.20 -15.16
CA GLN A 53 -5.66 -31.56 -16.27
C GLN A 53 -4.44 -30.84 -15.71
N ASP A 54 -3.26 -31.39 -15.95
CA ASP A 54 -2.01 -30.83 -15.45
C ASP A 54 -1.50 -29.69 -16.34
N TYR A 55 -0.67 -28.78 -15.78
CA TYR A 55 0.06 -27.70 -16.48
C TYR A 55 -0.72 -26.48 -16.98
N LEU A 56 -1.99 -26.28 -16.60
CA LEU A 56 -2.72 -25.05 -16.95
C LEU A 56 -2.24 -23.79 -16.21
N ASP A 57 -1.48 -23.94 -15.13
CA ASP A 57 -0.95 -22.84 -14.32
C ASP A 57 0.00 -21.91 -15.12
N GLU A 58 0.64 -22.41 -16.18
CA GLU A 58 1.59 -21.68 -17.00
C GLU A 58 0.96 -20.95 -18.19
N TYR A 59 -0.32 -21.21 -18.49
CA TYR A 59 -0.98 -20.63 -19.64
C TYR A 59 -1.82 -19.40 -19.30
N GLN A 60 -1.43 -18.27 -19.85
CA GLN A 60 -2.20 -17.04 -19.83
C GLN A 60 -3.12 -17.00 -21.04
N LEU A 61 -4.40 -17.28 -20.84
CA LEU A 61 -5.43 -17.25 -21.88
C LEU A 61 -6.06 -15.87 -21.94
N ASP A 62 -6.35 -15.39 -23.17
CA ASP A 62 -7.00 -14.11 -23.36
C ASP A 62 -8.51 -14.19 -23.03
N LEU A 63 -9.08 -13.08 -22.55
CA LEU A 63 -10.50 -13.04 -22.13
C LEU A 63 -11.50 -13.30 -23.27
N LYS A 64 -11.05 -13.32 -24.51
CA LYS A 64 -11.88 -13.60 -25.69
C LYS A 64 -11.75 -15.03 -26.17
N ASP A 65 -10.84 -15.83 -25.59
CA ASP A 65 -10.50 -17.14 -26.09
C ASP A 65 -11.60 -18.17 -25.85
N GLY A 66 -11.90 -18.91 -26.87
CA GLY A 66 -12.73 -20.11 -26.87
C GLY A 66 -14.13 -19.94 -26.27
N VAL A 67 -14.59 -20.99 -25.60
CA VAL A 67 -15.90 -21.01 -24.93
C VAL A 67 -15.91 -20.15 -23.68
N MET A 68 -14.74 -19.96 -23.03
CA MET A 68 -14.62 -19.15 -21.83
C MET A 68 -14.91 -17.67 -22.11
N GLY A 69 -14.35 -17.12 -23.18
CA GLY A 69 -14.63 -15.76 -23.62
C GLY A 69 -16.12 -15.53 -23.93
N LYS A 70 -16.73 -16.46 -24.65
CA LYS A 70 -18.17 -16.41 -24.94
C LYS A 70 -19.05 -16.48 -23.68
N ALA A 71 -18.68 -17.30 -22.69
CA ALA A 71 -19.40 -17.40 -21.42
C ALA A 71 -19.39 -16.08 -20.64
N ILE A 72 -18.25 -15.38 -20.63
CA ILE A 72 -18.13 -14.06 -20.00
C ILE A 72 -18.95 -13.01 -20.74
N GLU A 73 -18.80 -12.92 -22.07
CA GLU A 73 -19.47 -11.94 -22.91
C GLU A 73 -21.00 -12.05 -22.80
N GLN A 74 -21.51 -13.27 -22.92
CA GLN A 74 -22.96 -13.53 -22.88
C GLN A 74 -23.50 -13.62 -21.45
N ARG A 75 -22.61 -13.71 -20.44
CA ARG A 75 -22.96 -13.90 -19.01
C ARG A 75 -23.89 -15.12 -18.80
N LYS A 76 -23.66 -16.17 -19.55
CA LYS A 76 -24.47 -17.40 -19.55
C LYS A 76 -23.59 -18.64 -19.58
N CYS A 77 -24.13 -19.73 -19.05
CA CYS A 77 -23.51 -21.04 -19.20
C CYS A 77 -23.55 -21.50 -20.64
N ILE A 78 -22.41 -21.75 -21.24
CA ILE A 78 -22.25 -22.19 -22.64
C ILE A 78 -21.95 -23.69 -22.64
N ARG A 79 -22.68 -24.42 -23.49
CA ARG A 79 -22.47 -25.85 -23.71
C ARG A 79 -22.07 -26.07 -25.18
N VAL A 80 -20.96 -26.75 -25.38
CA VAL A 80 -20.49 -27.18 -26.71
C VAL A 80 -20.47 -28.70 -26.73
N GLY A 81 -21.21 -29.29 -27.62
CA GLY A 81 -21.36 -30.76 -27.74
C GLY A 81 -20.07 -31.40 -28.23
N ASN A 82 -19.63 -31.02 -29.43
CA ASN A 82 -18.39 -31.54 -30.00
C ASN A 82 -17.52 -30.37 -30.51
N VAL A 83 -16.49 -30.03 -29.76
CA VAL A 83 -15.59 -28.91 -30.09
C VAL A 83 -14.90 -29.07 -31.46
N ARG A 84 -14.69 -30.31 -31.92
CA ARG A 84 -14.03 -30.62 -33.20
C ARG A 84 -14.95 -30.40 -34.43
N LYS A 85 -16.25 -30.31 -34.19
CA LYS A 85 -17.27 -30.06 -35.22
C LYS A 85 -17.96 -28.71 -35.13
N ASP A 86 -17.52 -27.89 -34.20
CA ASP A 86 -18.07 -26.57 -33.91
C ASP A 86 -17.42 -25.48 -34.79
N ILE A 87 -17.70 -24.22 -34.49
CA ILE A 87 -17.15 -23.07 -35.19
C ILE A 87 -15.63 -23.19 -35.22
N ARG A 88 -15.02 -22.91 -36.35
CA ARG A 88 -13.59 -23.11 -36.63
C ARG A 88 -12.69 -22.51 -35.53
N GLU A 89 -12.98 -21.32 -35.03
CA GLU A 89 -12.23 -20.64 -33.96
C GLU A 89 -12.23 -21.41 -32.64
N ILE A 90 -13.35 -22.03 -32.27
CA ILE A 90 -13.44 -22.87 -31.06
C ILE A 90 -12.63 -24.14 -31.24
N ALA A 91 -12.74 -24.77 -32.39
CA ALA A 91 -12.03 -26.01 -32.71
C ALA A 91 -10.51 -25.78 -32.71
N GLU A 92 -10.01 -24.70 -33.30
CA GLU A 92 -8.60 -24.32 -33.34
C GLU A 92 -8.07 -24.04 -31.91
N PHE A 93 -8.81 -23.29 -31.10
CA PHE A 93 -8.45 -23.02 -29.73
C PHE A 93 -8.23 -24.29 -28.90
N TYR A 94 -9.18 -25.23 -28.94
CA TYR A 94 -9.04 -26.48 -28.19
C TYR A 94 -7.99 -27.42 -28.78
N PHE A 95 -7.76 -27.37 -30.10
CA PHE A 95 -6.66 -28.14 -30.71
C PHE A 95 -5.29 -27.68 -30.17
N ASP A 96 -5.07 -26.38 -30.10
CA ASP A 96 -3.82 -25.82 -29.57
C ASP A 96 -3.66 -26.09 -28.07
N LEU A 97 -4.74 -25.98 -27.30
CA LEU A 97 -4.73 -26.25 -25.87
C LEU A 97 -4.47 -27.74 -25.59
N ASP A 98 -5.11 -28.64 -26.31
CA ASP A 98 -4.94 -30.08 -26.18
C ASP A 98 -3.51 -30.52 -26.49
N ASN A 99 -2.89 -29.96 -27.52
CA ASN A 99 -1.50 -30.24 -27.88
C ASN A 99 -0.52 -29.82 -26.76
N LYS A 100 -0.83 -28.72 -26.06
CA LYS A 100 -0.02 -28.21 -24.96
C LYS A 100 -0.21 -29.00 -23.66
N THR A 101 -1.42 -29.50 -23.41
CA THR A 101 -1.81 -30.13 -22.13
C THR A 101 -1.82 -31.66 -22.21
N ASN A 102 -1.52 -32.25 -23.35
CA ASN A 102 -1.65 -33.68 -23.63
C ASN A 102 -3.03 -34.26 -23.24
N PHE A 103 -4.07 -33.45 -23.46
CA PHE A 103 -5.45 -33.76 -23.18
C PHE A 103 -6.25 -33.75 -24.49
N THR A 104 -7.34 -34.50 -24.59
CA THR A 104 -8.20 -34.48 -25.77
C THR A 104 -9.59 -34.00 -25.40
N THR A 105 -9.92 -32.79 -25.84
CA THR A 105 -11.23 -32.18 -25.58
C THR A 105 -12.24 -32.57 -26.62
N TYR A 106 -13.36 -33.13 -26.19
CA TYR A 106 -14.53 -33.49 -27.03
C TYR A 106 -15.70 -32.55 -26.76
N SER A 107 -16.10 -32.40 -25.50
CA SER A 107 -17.23 -31.56 -25.14
C SER A 107 -16.83 -30.58 -23.99
N VAL A 108 -17.50 -29.43 -24.01
CA VAL A 108 -17.20 -28.38 -23.04
C VAL A 108 -18.49 -27.84 -22.44
N LEU A 109 -18.43 -27.62 -21.12
CA LEU A 109 -19.46 -26.92 -20.41
C LEU A 109 -18.78 -25.82 -19.58
N CYS A 110 -19.10 -24.55 -19.85
CA CYS A 110 -18.44 -23.40 -19.23
C CYS A 110 -19.47 -22.44 -18.64
N ALA A 111 -19.37 -22.18 -17.34
CA ALA A 111 -20.23 -21.22 -16.65
C ALA A 111 -19.44 -20.01 -16.14
N PRO A 112 -19.94 -18.80 -16.33
CA PRO A 112 -19.34 -17.61 -15.75
C PRO A 112 -19.53 -17.60 -14.23
N LEU A 113 -18.52 -17.16 -13.50
CA LEU A 113 -18.55 -16.91 -12.08
C LEU A 113 -18.99 -15.46 -11.86
N ILE A 114 -20.28 -15.27 -11.57
CA ILE A 114 -20.87 -13.94 -11.39
C ILE A 114 -21.15 -13.71 -9.90
N ALA A 115 -20.55 -12.66 -9.33
CA ALA A 115 -20.77 -12.24 -7.95
C ALA A 115 -21.08 -10.74 -7.91
N ALA A 116 -22.26 -10.37 -7.39
CA ALA A 116 -22.76 -8.99 -7.27
C ALA A 116 -22.58 -8.17 -8.57
N ASN A 117 -23.06 -8.72 -9.68
CA ASN A 117 -23.00 -8.16 -11.04
C ASN A 117 -21.64 -8.16 -11.74
N ASP A 118 -20.55 -8.53 -11.06
CA ASP A 118 -19.24 -8.65 -11.69
C ASP A 118 -18.96 -10.09 -12.11
N CYS A 119 -18.46 -10.29 -13.32
CA CYS A 119 -17.94 -11.57 -13.75
C CYS A 119 -16.47 -11.66 -13.29
N ILE A 120 -16.19 -12.53 -12.32
CA ILE A 120 -14.85 -12.68 -11.72
C ILE A 120 -14.03 -13.79 -12.38
N GLY A 121 -14.65 -14.61 -13.22
CA GLY A 121 -13.99 -15.76 -13.86
C GLY A 121 -14.96 -16.73 -14.47
N VAL A 122 -14.51 -17.98 -14.69
CA VAL A 122 -15.32 -19.06 -15.22
C VAL A 122 -15.01 -20.40 -14.54
N ILE A 123 -15.99 -21.30 -14.51
CA ILE A 123 -15.80 -22.73 -14.30
C ILE A 123 -15.87 -23.42 -15.66
N HIS A 124 -14.84 -24.18 -15.99
CA HIS A 124 -14.66 -24.82 -17.27
C HIS A 124 -14.59 -26.34 -17.08
N CYS A 125 -15.61 -27.08 -17.51
CA CYS A 125 -15.70 -28.53 -17.40
C CYS A 125 -15.51 -29.17 -18.78
N LEU A 126 -14.73 -30.25 -18.80
CA LEU A 126 -14.31 -30.94 -20.02
C LEU A 126 -14.76 -32.38 -19.99
N ASN A 127 -15.28 -32.83 -21.14
CA ASN A 127 -15.64 -34.20 -21.44
C ASN A 127 -16.58 -34.86 -20.44
N LYS A 128 -17.82 -35.11 -20.84
CA LYS A 128 -18.71 -35.95 -20.05
C LYS A 128 -18.20 -37.41 -20.09
N LYS A 129 -18.25 -38.11 -18.97
CA LYS A 129 -17.91 -39.53 -18.87
C LYS A 129 -19.11 -40.41 -19.22
N THR A 130 -19.64 -40.24 -20.42
CA THR A 130 -20.68 -41.05 -21.06
C THR A 130 -20.16 -41.59 -22.38
N ASP A 131 -20.81 -42.58 -22.99
CA ASP A 131 -20.35 -43.19 -24.25
C ASP A 131 -20.28 -42.16 -25.39
N ASP A 132 -21.21 -41.22 -25.43
CA ASP A 132 -21.26 -40.14 -26.42
C ASP A 132 -20.37 -38.95 -26.06
N LYS A 133 -19.83 -38.91 -24.82
CA LYS A 133 -18.98 -37.85 -24.25
C LYS A 133 -19.60 -36.45 -24.27
N LEU A 134 -20.92 -36.33 -24.32
CA LEU A 134 -21.64 -35.07 -24.51
C LEU A 134 -22.33 -34.60 -23.22
N PHE A 135 -22.17 -33.34 -22.87
CA PHE A 135 -22.98 -32.68 -21.85
C PHE A 135 -24.39 -32.42 -22.38
N ILE A 136 -25.41 -32.64 -21.55
CA ILE A 136 -26.81 -32.39 -21.87
C ILE A 136 -27.31 -31.09 -21.23
N GLU A 137 -28.55 -30.70 -21.54
CA GLU A 137 -29.14 -29.44 -21.03
C GLU A 137 -29.28 -29.42 -19.51
N ASP A 138 -29.51 -30.55 -18.87
CA ASP A 138 -29.62 -30.65 -17.44
C ASP A 138 -28.24 -30.46 -16.75
N ASP A 139 -27.14 -30.87 -17.39
CA ASP A 139 -25.78 -30.54 -16.94
C ASP A 139 -25.52 -29.04 -16.98
N ARG A 140 -26.00 -28.36 -18.04
CA ARG A 140 -25.89 -26.91 -18.17
C ARG A 140 -26.60 -26.19 -17.02
N LYS A 141 -27.86 -26.57 -16.75
CA LYS A 141 -28.64 -26.02 -15.63
C LYS A 141 -27.98 -26.29 -14.30
N LEU A 142 -27.45 -27.49 -14.10
CA LEU A 142 -26.77 -27.88 -12.86
C LEU A 142 -25.50 -27.03 -12.63
N LEU A 143 -24.64 -26.86 -13.65
CA LEU A 143 -23.44 -26.03 -13.53
C LEU A 143 -23.81 -24.56 -13.29
N GLU A 144 -24.84 -24.04 -13.94
CA GLU A 144 -25.32 -22.68 -13.73
C GLU A 144 -25.79 -22.44 -12.29
N LEU A 145 -26.51 -23.42 -11.71
CA LEU A 145 -26.91 -23.37 -10.30
C LEU A 145 -25.71 -23.43 -9.33
N LEU A 146 -24.67 -24.19 -9.66
CA LEU A 146 -23.46 -24.33 -8.82
C LEU A 146 -22.51 -23.15 -8.98
N SER A 147 -22.49 -22.47 -10.12
CA SER A 147 -21.54 -21.39 -10.40
C SER A 147 -21.76 -20.14 -9.54
N THR A 148 -23.00 -19.79 -9.22
CA THR A 148 -23.34 -18.61 -8.42
C THR A 148 -22.83 -18.70 -6.97
N PRO A 149 -23.16 -19.78 -6.20
CA PRO A 149 -22.60 -19.94 -4.86
C PRO A 149 -21.08 -20.07 -4.87
N ALA A 150 -20.49 -20.73 -5.89
CA ALA A 150 -19.04 -20.83 -6.02
C ALA A 150 -18.40 -19.45 -6.25
N ALA A 151 -18.98 -18.61 -7.11
CA ALA A 151 -18.51 -17.24 -7.33
C ALA A 151 -18.56 -16.40 -6.06
N LEU A 152 -19.65 -16.51 -5.29
CA LEU A 152 -19.79 -15.80 -4.02
C LEU A 152 -18.78 -16.26 -2.99
N ALA A 153 -18.55 -17.57 -2.86
CA ALA A 153 -17.55 -18.12 -1.94
C ALA A 153 -16.12 -17.67 -2.29
N ILE A 154 -15.76 -17.68 -3.57
CA ILE A 154 -14.46 -17.20 -4.07
C ILE A 154 -14.29 -15.70 -3.76
N ARG A 155 -15.28 -14.89 -4.03
CA ARG A 155 -15.25 -13.46 -3.76
C ARG A 155 -15.10 -13.16 -2.27
N ASN A 156 -15.89 -13.82 -1.41
CA ASN A 156 -15.82 -13.64 0.02
C ASN A 156 -14.44 -14.05 0.58
N ALA A 157 -13.88 -15.15 0.12
CA ALA A 157 -12.54 -15.59 0.50
C ALA A 157 -11.47 -14.56 0.10
N LYS A 158 -11.58 -13.98 -1.11
CA LYS A 158 -10.67 -12.94 -1.59
C LYS A 158 -10.78 -11.66 -0.76
N MET A 159 -12.02 -11.19 -0.48
CA MET A 159 -12.26 -10.00 0.35
C MET A 159 -11.74 -10.19 1.78
N ALA A 160 -11.96 -11.35 2.39
CA ALA A 160 -11.45 -11.64 3.73
C ALA A 160 -9.92 -11.58 3.78
N GLN A 161 -9.24 -12.08 2.75
CA GLN A 161 -7.78 -12.01 2.67
C GLN A 161 -7.27 -10.58 2.50
N GLU A 162 -7.88 -9.81 1.59
CA GLU A 162 -7.52 -8.40 1.38
C GLU A 162 -7.69 -7.60 2.68
N MET A 163 -8.75 -7.88 3.46
CA MET A 163 -8.99 -7.26 4.76
C MET A 163 -7.90 -7.63 5.79
N VAL A 164 -7.46 -8.89 5.82
CA VAL A 164 -6.37 -9.34 6.71
C VAL A 164 -5.05 -8.64 6.36
N GLU A 165 -4.72 -8.51 5.07
CA GLU A 165 -3.52 -7.82 4.61
C GLU A 165 -3.56 -6.32 4.93
N GLN A 166 -4.72 -5.68 4.72
CA GLN A 166 -4.93 -4.27 5.08
C GLN A 166 -4.78 -4.04 6.58
N ASN A 167 -5.41 -4.87 7.41
CA ASN A 167 -5.30 -4.77 8.87
C ASN A 167 -3.85 -4.98 9.35
N LYS A 168 -3.11 -5.90 8.73
CA LYS A 168 -1.70 -6.11 9.05
C LYS A 168 -0.86 -4.87 8.72
N MET A 169 -1.05 -4.30 7.53
CA MET A 169 -0.35 -3.09 7.11
C MET A 169 -0.68 -1.90 8.01
N GLN A 170 -1.96 -1.77 8.42
CA GLN A 170 -2.38 -0.72 9.34
C GLN A 170 -1.70 -0.84 10.71
N LYS A 171 -1.60 -2.05 11.26
CA LYS A 171 -0.88 -2.30 12.53
C LYS A 171 0.62 -1.97 12.42
N GLU A 172 1.26 -2.29 11.30
CA GLU A 172 2.66 -1.93 11.08
C GLU A 172 2.85 -0.40 11.08
N VAL A 173 1.93 0.36 10.48
CA VAL A 173 1.95 1.82 10.49
C VAL A 173 1.69 2.38 11.90
N GLU A 174 0.79 1.75 12.69
CA GLU A 174 0.54 2.13 14.09
C GLU A 174 1.80 1.99 14.95
N ILE A 175 2.53 0.87 14.81
CA ILE A 175 3.81 0.65 15.52
C ILE A 175 4.83 1.74 15.14
N VAL A 176 4.95 2.10 13.86
CA VAL A 176 5.82 3.20 13.42
C VAL A 176 5.42 4.52 14.08
N GLY A 177 4.11 4.79 14.21
CA GLY A 177 3.60 5.97 14.90
C GLY A 177 3.95 6.01 16.39
N GLU A 178 3.91 4.87 17.08
CA GLU A 178 4.33 4.77 18.50
C GLU A 178 5.82 5.01 18.67
N ILE A 179 6.65 4.41 17.80
CA ILE A 179 8.11 4.65 17.78
C ILE A 179 8.38 6.13 17.55
N GLN A 180 7.70 6.75 16.58
CA GLN A 180 7.86 8.17 16.28
C GLN A 180 7.52 9.07 17.49
N LYS A 181 6.42 8.79 18.18
CA LYS A 181 6.04 9.53 19.39
C LYS A 181 7.12 9.44 20.48
N SER A 182 7.81 8.32 20.60
CA SER A 182 8.88 8.17 21.58
C SER A 182 10.13 9.00 21.26
N LEU A 183 10.32 9.41 20.00
CA LEU A 183 11.43 10.27 19.56
C LEU A 183 11.15 11.76 19.75
N LEU A 184 9.86 12.14 19.90
CA LEU A 184 9.48 13.53 20.15
C LEU A 184 9.74 13.93 21.59
N SER A 185 10.11 15.19 21.78
CA SER A 185 10.27 15.75 23.10
C SER A 185 8.95 15.72 23.86
N SER A 186 8.94 15.10 25.05
CA SER A 186 7.83 15.23 25.97
C SER A 186 7.94 16.58 26.72
N ASN A 187 6.79 17.18 27.03
CA ASN A 187 6.76 18.35 27.92
C ASN A 187 7.48 18.02 29.21
N LYS A 188 8.55 18.76 29.52
CA LYS A 188 9.31 18.58 30.77
C LYS A 188 8.45 19.04 31.95
N LYS A 189 8.64 18.40 33.10
CA LYS A 189 7.98 18.83 34.34
C LYS A 189 8.39 20.25 34.73
N GLU A 190 7.43 21.02 35.23
CA GLU A 190 7.61 22.39 35.69
C GLU A 190 8.84 22.55 36.64
N PRO A 191 9.54 23.67 36.56
CA PRO A 191 9.26 24.88 35.80
C PRO A 191 10.05 24.96 34.47
N PHE A 192 9.55 24.37 33.37
CA PHE A 192 10.17 24.52 32.07
C PHE A 192 9.38 25.59 31.26
N PRO A 193 10.05 26.61 30.68
CA PRO A 193 9.35 27.77 30.09
C PRO A 193 8.74 27.51 28.70
N LEU A 194 8.92 26.30 28.13
CA LEU A 194 8.46 25.97 26.82
C LEU A 194 7.47 24.80 26.88
N ALA A 195 6.42 24.87 26.08
CA ALA A 195 5.45 23.79 25.88
C ALA A 195 5.19 23.59 24.40
N GLY A 196 4.89 22.37 24.00
CA GLY A 196 4.58 22.03 22.61
C GLY A 196 3.56 20.92 22.52
N ILE A 197 2.82 20.92 21.43
CA ILE A 197 1.87 19.88 21.09
C ILE A 197 2.03 19.53 19.62
N ASN A 198 2.01 18.24 19.31
CA ASN A 198 1.94 17.71 17.95
C ASN A 198 0.68 16.85 17.83
N ILE A 199 -0.20 17.22 16.91
CA ILE A 199 -1.44 16.48 16.62
C ILE A 199 -1.33 15.93 15.21
N PRO A 200 -0.93 14.65 15.03
CA PRO A 200 -0.79 14.06 13.72
C PRO A 200 -2.12 14.02 12.95
N ALA A 201 -2.13 14.43 11.68
CA ALA A 201 -3.29 14.32 10.81
C ALA A 201 -3.61 12.85 10.43
N LYS A 202 -2.61 11.96 10.54
CA LYS A 202 -2.70 10.50 10.35
C LYS A 202 -1.99 9.81 11.51
N VAL A 203 -1.72 8.52 11.37
CA VAL A 203 -1.00 7.73 12.39
C VAL A 203 0.42 8.25 12.63
N VAL A 204 1.07 8.75 11.57
CA VAL A 204 2.43 9.32 11.61
C VAL A 204 2.41 10.79 11.18
N SER A 205 3.32 11.59 11.76
CA SER A 205 3.47 13.02 11.48
C SER A 205 4.71 13.31 10.64
N GLY A 206 4.62 14.33 9.76
CA GLY A 206 5.78 15.01 9.18
C GLY A 206 6.34 16.10 10.10
N ASP A 207 5.47 16.67 10.92
CA ASP A 207 5.79 17.76 11.83
C ASP A 207 6.44 17.28 13.12
N PHE A 208 7.33 18.10 13.67
CA PHE A 208 7.91 17.86 14.99
C PHE A 208 8.33 19.16 15.68
N TYR A 209 8.50 19.06 16.98
CA TYR A 209 9.14 20.06 17.82
C TYR A 209 10.10 19.41 18.78
N ASN A 210 11.11 20.16 19.23
CA ASN A 210 12.04 19.74 20.27
C ASN A 210 12.33 20.85 21.24
N PHE A 211 12.65 20.48 22.48
CA PHE A 211 13.09 21.38 23.56
C PHE A 211 14.35 20.87 24.22
N ASN A 212 15.29 21.78 24.45
CA ASN A 212 16.54 21.48 25.13
C ASN A 212 16.78 22.52 26.23
N ASP A 213 17.18 22.04 27.40
CA ASP A 213 17.79 22.88 28.43
C ASP A 213 19.28 22.98 28.12
N LEU A 214 19.74 24.18 27.79
CA LEU A 214 21.12 24.45 27.41
C LEU A 214 21.96 24.88 28.67
N GLY A 215 21.32 24.92 29.83
CA GLY A 215 21.95 25.40 31.07
C GLY A 215 22.00 26.93 31.15
N ASN A 216 22.36 27.44 32.31
CA ASN A 216 22.52 28.89 32.59
C ASN A 216 21.30 29.74 32.22
N GLY A 217 20.11 29.19 32.33
CA GLY A 217 18.85 29.87 31.96
C GLY A 217 18.58 30.02 30.47
N LYS A 218 19.31 29.28 29.64
CA LYS A 218 19.09 29.21 28.19
C LYS A 218 18.29 27.98 27.77
N TYR A 219 17.33 28.14 26.90
CA TYR A 219 16.43 27.10 26.43
C TYR A 219 16.40 27.11 24.92
N GLY A 220 16.78 25.99 24.32
CA GLY A 220 16.70 25.78 22.90
C GLY A 220 15.38 25.15 22.50
N PHE A 221 14.85 25.50 21.32
CA PHE A 221 13.68 24.87 20.74
C PHE A 221 13.78 24.79 19.21
N SER A 222 13.04 23.86 18.65
CA SER A 222 12.83 23.80 17.21
C SER A 222 11.40 23.42 16.88
N VAL A 223 10.90 23.92 15.74
CA VAL A 223 9.65 23.51 15.10
C VAL A 223 9.96 23.26 13.63
N ALA A 224 9.44 22.18 13.08
CA ALA A 224 9.74 21.79 11.72
C ALA A 224 8.59 21.03 11.06
N ASP A 225 8.47 21.16 9.72
CA ASP A 225 7.56 20.41 8.87
C ASP A 225 8.33 19.79 7.71
N VAL A 226 8.09 18.53 7.46
CA VAL A 226 8.68 17.75 6.37
C VAL A 226 7.71 17.65 5.21
N SER A 227 8.15 18.03 4.03
CA SER A 227 7.37 17.95 2.79
C SER A 227 6.81 16.55 2.54
N GLY A 228 5.54 16.49 2.09
CA GLY A 228 4.85 15.25 1.79
C GLY A 228 4.07 14.66 2.98
N LYS A 229 3.57 13.44 2.83
CA LYS A 229 2.72 12.77 3.84
C LYS A 229 3.04 11.28 3.93
N GLY A 230 2.81 10.70 5.10
CA GLY A 230 2.93 9.26 5.33
C GLY A 230 4.34 8.83 5.76
N ILE A 231 4.69 7.55 5.54
CA ILE A 231 5.89 6.92 6.10
C ILE A 231 7.19 7.62 5.65
N LYS A 232 7.29 8.06 4.40
CA LYS A 232 8.51 8.72 3.90
C LYS A 232 8.80 10.03 4.64
N SER A 233 7.79 10.90 4.81
CA SER A 233 7.95 12.14 5.56
C SER A 233 8.22 11.88 7.03
N SER A 234 7.59 10.87 7.63
CA SER A 234 7.82 10.51 9.03
C SER A 234 9.23 9.99 9.32
N LEU A 235 9.84 9.26 8.39
CA LEU A 235 11.23 8.80 8.52
C LEU A 235 12.22 9.97 8.42
N LEU A 236 12.01 10.89 7.47
CA LEU A 236 12.85 12.09 7.35
C LEU A 236 12.68 12.98 8.59
N MET A 237 11.46 13.11 9.11
CA MET A 237 11.18 13.81 10.37
C MET A 237 11.97 13.22 11.54
N SER A 238 11.93 11.89 11.71
CA SER A 238 12.66 11.20 12.77
C SER A 238 14.18 11.43 12.66
N LYS A 239 14.71 11.42 11.43
CA LYS A 239 16.12 11.77 11.18
C LYS A 239 16.42 13.21 11.58
N ALA A 240 15.62 14.17 11.08
CA ALA A 240 15.85 15.60 11.38
C ALA A 240 15.74 15.91 12.87
N SER A 241 14.73 15.34 13.56
CA SER A 241 14.55 15.48 15.01
C SER A 241 15.73 14.89 15.81
N SER A 242 16.20 13.70 15.42
CA SER A 242 17.36 13.05 16.07
C SER A 242 18.65 13.82 15.85
N LEU A 243 18.90 14.32 14.65
CA LEU A 243 20.06 15.16 14.32
C LEU A 243 20.04 16.46 15.10
N TYR A 244 18.88 17.14 15.17
CA TYR A 244 18.73 18.32 16.00
C TYR A 244 19.05 18.02 17.47
N SER A 245 18.48 16.96 18.02
CA SER A 245 18.70 16.57 19.42
C SER A 245 20.16 16.22 19.73
N TYR A 246 20.90 15.73 18.75
CA TYR A 246 22.33 15.45 18.90
C TYR A 246 23.18 16.71 18.77
N LEU A 247 23.01 17.49 17.70
CA LEU A 247 23.82 18.66 17.38
C LEU A 247 23.59 19.82 18.35
N SER A 248 22.38 19.98 18.87
CA SER A 248 22.03 21.03 19.83
C SER A 248 22.71 20.88 21.19
N LYS A 249 23.33 19.73 21.50
CA LYS A 249 24.13 19.52 22.74
C LYS A 249 25.48 20.21 22.70
N THR A 250 26.04 20.44 21.54
CA THR A 250 27.40 20.96 21.36
C THR A 250 27.46 22.33 20.69
N ASN A 251 26.38 22.74 20.04
CA ASN A 251 26.32 23.99 19.30
C ASN A 251 25.14 24.85 19.77
N PHE A 252 25.42 26.11 20.11
CA PHE A 252 24.45 27.05 20.69
C PHE A 252 24.03 28.16 19.71
N SER A 253 24.43 28.07 18.43
CA SER A 253 23.99 29.01 17.41
C SER A 253 22.88 28.41 16.53
N PRO A 254 21.67 29.00 16.52
CA PRO A 254 20.58 28.52 15.65
C PRO A 254 20.98 28.43 14.17
N ALA A 255 21.69 29.43 13.65
CA ALA A 255 22.17 29.48 12.28
C ALA A 255 23.15 28.35 11.95
N ASN A 256 24.14 28.12 12.84
CA ASN A 256 25.09 27.01 12.65
C ASN A 256 24.43 25.65 12.75
N LEU A 257 23.41 25.49 13.61
CA LEU A 257 22.63 24.25 13.71
C LEU A 257 21.87 23.97 12.41
N LEU A 258 21.20 24.97 11.84
CA LEU A 258 20.51 24.81 10.54
C LEU A 258 21.50 24.46 9.43
N THR A 259 22.68 25.06 9.40
CA THR A 259 23.71 24.75 8.41
C THR A 259 24.19 23.30 8.52
N GLN A 260 24.50 22.83 9.72
CA GLN A 260 24.92 21.45 9.95
C GLN A 260 23.80 20.46 9.62
N LEU A 261 22.56 20.73 10.05
CA LEU A 261 21.41 19.92 9.73
C LEU A 261 21.18 19.85 8.22
N ASN A 262 21.32 20.96 7.50
CA ASN A 262 21.18 20.99 6.06
C ASN A 262 22.20 20.08 5.37
N ASN A 263 23.46 20.16 5.74
CA ASN A 263 24.50 19.32 5.16
C ASN A 263 24.19 17.83 5.35
N GLU A 264 23.87 17.42 6.56
CA GLU A 264 23.52 16.01 6.88
C GLU A 264 22.23 15.53 6.18
N ILE A 265 21.25 16.42 6.01
CA ILE A 265 20.00 16.11 5.33
C ILE A 265 20.25 16.00 3.83
N CYS A 266 20.98 16.94 3.20
CA CYS A 266 21.26 16.94 1.76
C CYS A 266 21.97 15.68 1.27
N GLU A 267 22.84 15.08 2.10
CA GLU A 267 23.56 13.84 1.73
C GLU A 267 22.65 12.63 1.52
N THR A 268 21.51 12.61 2.21
CA THR A 268 20.68 11.39 2.29
C THR A 268 19.23 11.58 1.88
N ILE A 269 18.82 12.81 1.56
CA ILE A 269 17.44 13.13 1.23
C ILE A 269 17.03 12.53 -0.13
N SER A 270 15.82 12.00 -0.20
CA SER A 270 15.24 11.57 -1.47
C SER A 270 14.86 12.78 -2.33
N ARG A 271 15.04 12.68 -3.65
CA ARG A 271 14.70 13.76 -4.59
C ARG A 271 13.27 14.28 -4.37
N GLY A 272 13.14 15.60 -4.28
CA GLY A 272 11.85 16.30 -4.14
C GLY A 272 11.31 16.38 -2.71
N MET A 273 12.06 15.93 -1.70
CA MET A 273 11.73 16.14 -0.30
C MET A 273 12.55 17.28 0.28
N PHE A 274 12.03 17.95 1.28
CA PHE A 274 12.69 19.02 2.02
C PHE A 274 12.09 19.14 3.43
N VAL A 275 12.75 19.90 4.29
CA VAL A 275 12.29 20.18 5.66
C VAL A 275 12.30 21.69 5.88
N THR A 276 11.15 22.25 6.25
CA THR A 276 11.12 23.60 6.80
C THR A 276 11.40 23.55 8.29
N MET A 277 12.22 24.45 8.81
CA MET A 277 12.60 24.41 10.21
C MET A 277 12.89 25.79 10.79
N LEU A 278 12.34 26.06 11.98
CA LEU A 278 12.67 27.19 12.81
C LEU A 278 13.41 26.70 14.04
N ILE A 279 14.55 27.28 14.35
CA ILE A 279 15.30 27.04 15.58
C ILE A 279 15.39 28.32 16.39
N GLY A 280 15.16 28.23 17.70
CA GLY A 280 15.28 29.36 18.61
C GLY A 280 16.04 29.02 19.89
N ILE A 281 16.66 30.05 20.46
CA ILE A 281 17.25 30.03 21.80
C ILE A 281 16.64 31.17 22.59
N TYR A 282 16.01 30.86 23.70
CA TYR A 282 15.52 31.79 24.68
C TYR A 282 16.46 31.88 25.86
N ASP A 283 17.05 33.06 26.10
CA ASP A 283 17.83 33.38 27.28
C ASP A 283 16.93 34.06 28.32
N ARG A 284 16.61 33.32 29.39
CA ARG A 284 15.71 33.81 30.46
C ARG A 284 16.34 34.94 31.27
N ASN A 285 17.69 34.98 31.41
CA ASN A 285 18.36 35.97 32.20
C ASN A 285 18.43 37.32 31.49
N LEU A 286 18.70 37.27 30.17
CA LEU A 286 18.76 38.47 29.32
C LEU A 286 17.39 38.83 28.76
N LYS A 287 16.40 37.92 28.83
CA LYS A 287 15.07 38.02 28.15
C LYS A 287 15.21 38.23 26.64
N GLU A 288 16.23 37.61 26.07
CA GLU A 288 16.51 37.69 24.62
C GLU A 288 16.08 36.38 23.91
N LEU A 289 15.60 36.54 22.69
CA LEU A 289 15.22 35.45 21.81
C LEU A 289 16.06 35.53 20.52
N THR A 290 16.86 34.48 20.26
CA THR A 290 17.63 34.36 19.02
C THR A 290 16.95 33.31 18.13
N LEU A 291 16.64 33.66 16.90
CA LEU A 291 15.92 32.82 15.95
C LEU A 291 16.69 32.65 14.65
N SER A 292 16.47 31.50 13.99
CA SER A 292 16.91 31.24 12.63
C SER A 292 15.91 30.35 11.93
N SER A 293 15.57 30.67 10.69
CA SER A 293 14.54 29.94 9.91
C SER A 293 15.09 29.44 8.59
N ALA A 294 14.79 28.18 8.29
CA ALA A 294 15.00 27.54 7.01
C ALA A 294 13.64 27.28 6.33
N GLY A 295 13.06 28.31 5.73
CA GLY A 295 11.81 28.24 4.98
C GLY A 295 10.58 27.89 5.81
N HIS A 296 10.63 28.00 7.14
CA HIS A 296 9.48 27.74 8.01
C HIS A 296 8.63 29.01 8.17
N GLU A 297 7.33 28.81 8.44
CA GLU A 297 6.40 29.92 8.70
C GLU A 297 6.90 30.82 9.82
N PRO A 298 6.75 32.16 9.70
CA PRO A 298 7.23 33.09 10.70
C PRO A 298 6.55 32.88 12.07
N PRO A 299 7.31 32.94 13.19
CA PRO A 299 6.74 32.86 14.52
C PRO A 299 6.00 34.16 14.88
N ILE A 300 4.99 34.05 15.71
CA ILE A 300 4.32 35.22 16.31
C ILE A 300 5.05 35.55 17.60
N ILE A 301 5.64 36.74 17.67
CA ILE A 301 6.39 37.22 18.83
C ILE A 301 5.62 38.36 19.49
N LEU A 302 5.34 38.23 20.78
CA LEU A 302 4.70 39.28 21.60
C LEU A 302 5.77 39.85 22.55
N ASN A 303 6.00 41.17 22.48
CA ASN A 303 6.93 41.83 23.35
C ASN A 303 6.30 42.16 24.73
N GLN A 304 7.07 42.75 25.66
CA GLN A 304 6.61 43.09 27.01
C GLN A 304 5.53 44.19 27.00
N GLN A 305 5.42 44.96 25.95
CA GLN A 305 4.42 46.01 25.74
C GLN A 305 3.12 45.47 25.12
N ASN A 306 3.00 44.12 24.94
CA ASN A 306 1.91 43.47 24.24
C ASN A 306 1.79 43.89 22.75
N GLU A 307 2.93 44.21 22.13
CA GLU A 307 2.97 44.49 20.70
C GLU A 307 3.51 43.26 19.94
N PHE A 308 2.94 43.02 18.77
CA PHE A 308 3.42 41.96 17.89
C PHE A 308 4.65 42.42 17.12
N SER A 309 5.69 41.62 17.12
CA SER A 309 6.84 41.81 16.24
C SER A 309 6.92 40.70 15.20
N ASN A 310 7.28 41.08 13.98
CA ASN A 310 7.42 40.14 12.87
C ASN A 310 8.87 39.67 12.75
N PHE A 311 9.04 38.37 12.53
CA PHE A 311 10.31 37.78 12.12
C PHE A 311 10.16 37.34 10.68
N ASN A 312 10.73 38.10 9.72
CA ASN A 312 10.58 37.89 8.29
C ASN A 312 11.83 37.31 7.61
N GLU A 313 12.84 36.94 8.38
CA GLU A 313 14.09 36.41 7.86
C GLU A 313 14.01 34.90 7.75
N ALA A 314 13.99 34.36 6.53
CA ALA A 314 14.00 32.93 6.27
C ALA A 314 14.95 32.58 5.14
N GLY A 315 15.82 31.59 5.39
CA GLY A 315 16.60 30.92 4.35
C GLY A 315 15.75 29.89 3.59
N PRO A 316 16.31 29.23 2.57
CA PRO A 316 15.63 28.14 1.88
C PRO A 316 15.43 26.94 2.82
N PRO A 317 14.40 26.10 2.56
CA PRO A 317 14.20 24.86 3.30
C PRO A 317 15.43 23.94 3.26
N LEU A 318 15.61 23.14 4.30
CA LEU A 318 16.70 22.16 4.39
C LEU A 318 16.53 21.06 3.32
N GLY A 319 17.62 20.63 2.72
CA GLY A 319 17.64 19.56 1.73
C GLY A 319 17.42 20.03 0.29
N ILE A 320 17.30 21.34 0.04
CA ILE A 320 17.14 21.89 -1.34
C ILE A 320 18.49 22.33 -1.91
N VAL A 321 19.31 23.05 -1.11
CA VAL A 321 20.57 23.62 -1.54
C VAL A 321 21.68 23.22 -0.59
N LEU A 322 22.81 22.73 -1.11
CA LEU A 322 23.93 22.25 -0.29
C LEU A 322 24.62 23.37 0.53
N SER A 323 24.49 24.64 0.14
CA SER A 323 25.12 25.78 0.80
C SER A 323 24.09 26.80 1.25
N LEU A 324 23.88 26.89 2.56
CA LEU A 324 23.07 27.94 3.19
C LEU A 324 23.99 29.11 3.61
N ILE A 325 24.39 29.95 2.64
CA ILE A 325 25.35 31.04 2.90
C ILE A 325 24.71 32.25 3.63
N HIS A 326 23.37 32.34 3.69
CA HIS A 326 22.66 33.46 4.33
C HIS A 326 21.58 32.97 5.29
N ILE A 327 22.00 32.69 6.53
CA ILE A 327 21.08 32.65 7.65
C ILE A 327 21.41 33.90 8.48
N SER A 328 20.50 34.88 8.45
CA SER A 328 20.71 36.17 9.09
C SER A 328 20.82 36.06 10.62
N GLU A 329 21.68 36.94 11.19
CA GLU A 329 21.86 37.06 12.61
C GLU A 329 20.73 37.81 13.34
N PRO A 330 20.69 37.76 14.67
CA PRO A 330 19.51 37.97 15.50
C PRO A 330 18.99 39.40 15.46
N THR A 331 17.68 39.55 15.35
CA THR A 331 17.00 40.80 15.78
C THR A 331 16.98 40.86 17.29
N ARG A 332 17.77 41.77 17.85
CA ARG A 332 17.57 42.20 19.25
C ARG A 332 16.26 42.97 19.32
N PRO A 333 15.32 42.61 20.21
CA PRO A 333 14.23 43.50 20.52
C PRO A 333 14.86 44.79 21.06
N SER A 334 14.61 45.91 20.40
CA SER A 334 15.03 47.23 20.90
C SER A 334 14.56 47.41 22.34
N GLN A 335 15.48 47.84 23.18
CA GLN A 335 15.24 48.16 24.58
C GLN A 335 14.04 49.05 24.79
#